data_55ba2fa603767da2655346ef2b1c5d44
#
_entry.id   55ba2fa603767da2655346ef2b1c5d44
#
_cell.length_a   1.000
_cell.length_b   1.000
_cell.length_c   1.000
_cell.angle_alpha   90.00
_cell.angle_beta   90.00
_cell.angle_gamma   90.00
#
_symmetry.space_group_name_H-M   'P 1'
#
loop_
_entity.id
_entity.type
_entity.pdbx_description
1 polymer ?
#
loop_
_entity_poly.entity_id
_entity_poly.type
_entity_poly.pdbx_seq_one_letter_code
_entity_poly.pdbx_strand_id
1 'polypeptide(L)'
;MGEKMYIIGIVGRSYFNKDNQEIFQIHESIRRVLTKYDDILPICLLPTEDYSYHNHIIGKDIVNKDKLDFILDKCDGFIVPGGTYFHNFDEYIINYAIKKDKPLLGICLGYQLMFSMFAKNRNKFDMTLRLKGNSHYGNSKKYLHKVNIIENTRLSKIVNKSCIPVNSVHKDAVMFDMNKLVINAVSDDGVIEGVEYPKRKFIIGLEWHPECLFDEYSKLIFDSFIKSIKKEPK
;
A
#
# COMPACT_ATOMS: atom_id res chain seq x y z
N MET A 1 -22.45 -26.51 -1.05
CA MET A 1 -22.18 -25.21 -0.41
C MET A 1 -21.07 -24.57 -1.24
N GLY A 2 -21.32 -23.38 -1.83
CA GLY A 2 -20.26 -22.68 -2.58
C GLY A 2 -19.10 -22.33 -1.65
N GLU A 3 -17.87 -22.37 -2.18
CA GLU A 3 -16.69 -21.96 -1.44
C GLU A 3 -16.83 -20.49 -1.01
N LYS A 4 -16.36 -20.16 0.19
CA LYS A 4 -16.42 -18.80 0.74
C LYS A 4 -15.52 -17.89 -0.11
N MET A 5 -16.10 -16.85 -0.70
CA MET A 5 -15.36 -15.80 -1.41
C MET A 5 -14.93 -14.69 -0.45
N TYR A 6 -13.74 -14.16 -0.65
CA TYR A 6 -13.18 -13.03 0.11
C TYR A 6 -12.99 -11.82 -0.81
N ILE A 7 -13.41 -10.66 -0.35
CA ILE A 7 -13.38 -9.43 -1.12
C ILE A 7 -12.16 -8.59 -0.73
N ILE A 8 -11.31 -8.25 -1.70
CA ILE A 8 -10.20 -7.32 -1.51
C ILE A 8 -10.54 -5.99 -2.18
N GLY A 9 -10.67 -4.95 -1.37
CA GLY A 9 -10.81 -3.58 -1.84
C GLY A 9 -9.46 -3.01 -2.30
N ILE A 10 -9.37 -2.60 -3.56
CA ILE A 10 -8.19 -1.94 -4.12
C ILE A 10 -8.53 -0.48 -4.34
N VAL A 11 -7.77 0.42 -3.72
CA VAL A 11 -7.96 1.86 -3.89
C VAL A 11 -7.64 2.24 -5.34
N GLY A 12 -8.63 2.81 -6.05
CA GLY A 12 -8.44 3.33 -7.40
C GLY A 12 -7.55 4.57 -7.39
N ARG A 13 -6.70 4.70 -8.41
CA ARG A 13 -5.83 5.85 -8.64
C ARG A 13 -6.34 6.69 -9.78
N SER A 14 -6.47 7.97 -9.53
CA SER A 14 -6.81 8.92 -10.59
C SER A 14 -5.62 9.16 -11.51
N TYR A 15 -5.91 9.35 -12.75
CA TYR A 15 -4.95 9.63 -13.81
C TYR A 15 -5.60 10.47 -14.89
N PHE A 16 -4.90 11.46 -15.42
CA PHE A 16 -5.32 12.20 -16.60
C PHE A 16 -4.74 11.54 -17.85
N ASN A 17 -5.61 11.08 -18.74
CA ASN A 17 -5.18 10.50 -20.02
C ASN A 17 -4.68 11.61 -20.98
N LYS A 18 -4.18 11.21 -22.14
CA LYS A 18 -3.68 12.14 -23.16
C LYS A 18 -4.73 13.15 -23.69
N ASP A 19 -5.99 12.85 -23.53
CA ASP A 19 -7.11 13.70 -23.92
C ASP A 19 -7.59 14.59 -22.76
N ASN A 20 -6.79 14.67 -21.68
CA ASN A 20 -7.07 15.40 -20.45
C ASN A 20 -8.36 14.97 -19.73
N GLN A 21 -8.78 13.72 -19.95
CA GLN A 21 -9.90 13.13 -19.21
C GLN A 21 -9.38 12.47 -17.95
N GLU A 22 -10.02 12.73 -16.84
CA GLU A 22 -9.73 12.03 -15.61
C GLU A 22 -10.33 10.63 -15.61
N ILE A 23 -9.49 9.66 -15.35
CA ILE A 23 -9.88 8.26 -15.21
C ILE A 23 -9.40 7.71 -13.87
N PHE A 24 -10.16 6.82 -13.28
CA PHE A 24 -9.71 5.99 -12.16
C PHE A 24 -9.26 4.63 -12.70
N GLN A 25 -8.11 4.18 -12.23
CA GLN A 25 -7.54 2.90 -12.66
C GLN A 25 -6.91 2.16 -11.48
N ILE A 26 -6.77 0.85 -11.66
CA ILE A 26 -5.91 -0.01 -10.85
C ILE A 26 -4.84 -0.61 -11.73
N HIS A 27 -3.64 -0.83 -11.20
CA HIS A 27 -2.58 -1.48 -11.94
C HIS A 27 -2.93 -2.93 -12.24
N GLU A 28 -2.81 -3.33 -13.49
CA GLU A 28 -3.07 -4.69 -13.97
C GLU A 28 -2.24 -5.75 -13.24
N SER A 29 -1.03 -5.39 -12.80
CA SER A 29 -0.17 -6.27 -12.00
C SER A 29 -0.84 -6.71 -10.69
N ILE A 30 -1.54 -5.81 -9.99
CA ILE A 30 -2.28 -6.14 -8.76
C ILE A 30 -3.40 -7.13 -9.08
N ARG A 31 -4.21 -6.84 -10.11
CA ARG A 31 -5.28 -7.74 -10.54
C ARG A 31 -4.74 -9.13 -10.86
N ARG A 32 -3.65 -9.21 -11.64
CA ARG A 32 -3.02 -10.48 -12.03
C ARG A 32 -2.50 -11.29 -10.85
N VAL A 33 -1.99 -10.65 -9.82
CA VAL A 33 -1.57 -11.36 -8.61
C VAL A 33 -2.79 -11.94 -7.90
N LEU A 34 -3.83 -11.14 -7.70
CA LEU A 34 -5.00 -11.54 -6.92
C LEU A 34 -5.83 -12.62 -7.62
N THR A 35 -5.91 -12.60 -8.96
CA THR A 35 -6.65 -13.63 -9.72
C THR A 35 -5.97 -15.01 -9.75
N LYS A 36 -4.80 -15.16 -9.12
CA LYS A 36 -4.19 -16.48 -8.89
C LYS A 36 -4.79 -17.23 -7.70
N TYR A 37 -5.66 -16.57 -6.95
CA TYR A 37 -6.35 -17.14 -5.78
C TYR A 37 -7.83 -17.28 -6.12
N ASP A 38 -8.31 -18.51 -6.27
CA ASP A 38 -9.66 -18.83 -6.79
C ASP A 38 -10.79 -18.25 -5.93
N ASP A 39 -10.54 -18.08 -4.63
CA ASP A 39 -11.50 -17.59 -3.65
C ASP A 39 -11.36 -16.08 -3.34
N ILE A 40 -10.62 -15.33 -4.17
CA ILE A 40 -10.43 -13.88 -4.01
C ILE A 40 -11.17 -13.11 -5.10
N LEU A 41 -12.00 -12.17 -4.67
CA LEU A 41 -12.68 -11.21 -5.53
C LEU A 41 -12.07 -9.80 -5.35
N PRO A 42 -11.25 -9.31 -6.29
CA PRO A 42 -10.76 -7.94 -6.25
C PRO A 42 -11.84 -6.97 -6.73
N ILE A 43 -12.05 -5.89 -5.98
CA ILE A 43 -12.93 -4.78 -6.36
C ILE A 43 -12.18 -3.46 -6.32
N CYS A 44 -12.48 -2.55 -7.25
CA CYS A 44 -11.94 -1.19 -7.23
C CYS A 44 -12.78 -0.31 -6.30
N LEU A 45 -12.12 0.36 -5.35
CA LEU A 45 -12.74 1.36 -4.49
C LEU A 45 -12.53 2.74 -5.10
N LEU A 46 -13.61 3.48 -5.28
CA LEU A 46 -13.63 4.83 -5.82
C LEU A 46 -14.10 5.82 -4.75
N PRO A 47 -13.74 7.11 -4.86
CA PRO A 47 -14.35 8.16 -4.05
C PRO A 47 -15.86 8.14 -4.19
N THR A 48 -16.58 8.36 -3.10
CA THR A 48 -18.06 8.32 -3.07
C THR A 48 -18.69 9.69 -3.26
N GLU A 49 -17.90 10.75 -3.25
CA GLU A 49 -18.33 12.13 -3.43
C GLU A 49 -17.49 12.79 -4.52
N ASP A 50 -18.07 13.86 -5.10
CA ASP A 50 -17.34 14.70 -6.03
C ASP A 50 -16.15 15.38 -5.34
N TYR A 51 -15.00 15.38 -5.98
CA TYR A 51 -13.83 16.06 -5.48
C TYR A 51 -13.18 16.84 -6.62
N SER A 52 -12.77 18.05 -6.32
CA SER A 52 -12.08 18.87 -7.29
C SER A 52 -10.56 18.69 -7.15
N TYR A 53 -9.90 18.33 -8.25
CA TYR A 53 -8.45 18.47 -8.39
C TYR A 53 -8.09 19.96 -8.44
N HIS A 54 -7.87 20.57 -7.31
CA HIS A 54 -7.30 21.90 -7.30
C HIS A 54 -5.87 21.86 -6.76
N ASN A 55 -4.93 21.98 -7.70
CA ASN A 55 -3.55 22.37 -7.45
C ASN A 55 -2.76 21.53 -6.44
N HIS A 56 -2.69 20.21 -6.61
CA HIS A 56 -1.82 19.34 -5.78
C HIS A 56 -2.03 19.50 -4.26
N ILE A 57 -3.09 20.17 -3.84
CA ILE A 57 -3.41 20.35 -2.43
C ILE A 57 -4.23 19.14 -1.99
N ILE A 58 -3.58 18.31 -1.22
CA ILE A 58 -4.19 17.22 -0.49
C ILE A 58 -5.32 17.78 0.37
N GLY A 59 -6.50 17.20 0.23
CA GLY A 59 -7.35 17.13 1.37
C GLY A 59 -8.48 18.10 1.47
N LYS A 60 -9.28 18.23 0.42
CA LYS A 60 -10.65 18.72 0.58
C LYS A 60 -11.70 17.85 -0.10
N ASP A 61 -11.33 16.62 -0.49
CA ASP A 61 -12.35 15.66 -0.90
C ASP A 61 -13.22 15.35 0.32
N ILE A 62 -14.51 15.54 0.13
CA ILE A 62 -15.50 15.20 1.14
C ILE A 62 -15.61 13.67 1.17
N VAL A 63 -15.37 13.08 2.33
CA VAL A 63 -15.55 11.66 2.54
C VAL A 63 -16.93 11.42 3.14
N ASN A 64 -17.84 10.85 2.36
CA ASN A 64 -19.09 10.36 2.91
C ASN A 64 -18.84 9.02 3.62
N LYS A 65 -18.76 9.09 4.95
CA LYS A 65 -18.41 7.94 5.78
C LYS A 65 -19.40 6.80 5.67
N ASP A 66 -20.69 7.10 5.62
CA ASP A 66 -21.73 6.06 5.59
C ASP A 66 -21.69 5.27 4.28
N LYS A 67 -21.52 5.95 3.15
CA LYS A 67 -21.36 5.30 1.84
C LYS A 67 -20.09 4.46 1.79
N LEU A 68 -18.95 4.99 2.29
CA LEU A 68 -17.70 4.24 2.32
C LEU A 68 -17.78 3.06 3.28
N ASP A 69 -18.23 3.24 4.51
CA ASP A 69 -18.31 2.16 5.49
C ASP A 69 -19.18 1.01 4.97
N PHE A 70 -20.27 1.30 4.24
CA PHE A 70 -21.11 0.28 3.62
C PHE A 70 -20.34 -0.67 2.72
N ILE A 71 -19.44 -0.17 1.87
CA ILE A 71 -18.62 -1.01 0.98
C ILE A 71 -17.40 -1.59 1.70
N LEU A 72 -16.77 -0.81 2.59
CA LEU A 72 -15.59 -1.26 3.34
C LEU A 72 -15.91 -2.40 4.31
N ASP A 73 -17.12 -2.43 4.86
CA ASP A 73 -17.59 -3.54 5.72
C ASP A 73 -17.65 -4.87 4.94
N LYS A 74 -17.92 -4.82 3.64
CA LYS A 74 -17.94 -5.99 2.74
C LYS A 74 -16.54 -6.50 2.38
N CYS A 75 -15.53 -5.65 2.46
CA CYS A 75 -14.16 -6.04 2.14
C CYS A 75 -13.51 -6.79 3.30
N ASP A 76 -12.81 -7.87 3.00
CA ASP A 76 -12.06 -8.67 3.97
C ASP A 76 -10.62 -8.16 4.14
N GLY A 77 -10.10 -7.40 3.18
CA GLY A 77 -8.78 -6.77 3.21
C GLY A 77 -8.65 -5.66 2.18
N PHE A 78 -7.55 -4.92 2.24
CA PHE A 78 -7.33 -3.75 1.41
C PHE A 78 -5.93 -3.71 0.80
N ILE A 79 -5.83 -3.19 -0.44
CA ILE A 79 -4.59 -2.77 -1.06
C ILE A 79 -4.68 -1.29 -1.37
N VAL A 80 -3.71 -0.51 -0.88
CA VAL A 80 -3.52 0.90 -1.21
C VAL A 80 -2.31 1.00 -2.12
N PRO A 81 -2.49 1.08 -3.45
CA PRO A 81 -1.41 0.96 -4.43
C PRO A 81 -0.56 2.24 -4.55
N GLY A 82 0.51 2.11 -5.33
CA GLY A 82 1.30 3.23 -5.81
C GLY A 82 0.51 4.18 -6.70
N GLY A 83 1.06 5.38 -6.90
CA GLY A 83 0.43 6.42 -7.72
C GLY A 83 1.14 7.76 -7.55
N THR A 84 0.57 8.80 -8.14
CA THR A 84 1.11 10.16 -8.06
C THR A 84 0.35 11.02 -7.05
N TYR A 85 -0.95 10.77 -6.92
CA TYR A 85 -1.84 11.57 -6.08
C TYR A 85 -2.55 10.66 -5.09
N PHE A 86 -2.73 11.14 -3.88
CA PHE A 86 -3.54 10.49 -2.85
C PHE A 86 -4.66 11.44 -2.38
N HIS A 87 -5.71 10.86 -1.83
CA HIS A 87 -6.94 11.52 -1.47
C HIS A 87 -7.29 11.28 -0.01
N ASN A 88 -8.19 12.07 0.56
CA ASN A 88 -8.67 11.87 1.93
C ASN A 88 -9.34 10.49 2.09
N PHE A 89 -9.98 9.99 1.04
CA PHE A 89 -10.59 8.66 1.12
C PHE A 89 -9.56 7.55 1.25
N ASP A 90 -8.33 7.71 0.74
CA ASP A 90 -7.22 6.77 0.96
C ASP A 90 -6.89 6.67 2.45
N GLU A 91 -6.74 7.83 3.11
CA GLU A 91 -6.50 7.87 4.56
C GLU A 91 -7.66 7.28 5.35
N TYR A 92 -8.88 7.55 4.90
CA TYR A 92 -10.06 6.99 5.53
C TYR A 92 -10.04 5.47 5.47
N ILE A 93 -9.72 4.86 4.33
CA ILE A 93 -9.62 3.42 4.14
C ILE A 93 -8.51 2.82 5.02
N ILE A 94 -7.33 3.46 5.07
CA ILE A 94 -6.23 3.00 5.93
C ILE A 94 -6.66 3.04 7.40
N ASN A 95 -7.25 4.14 7.87
CA ASN A 95 -7.75 4.27 9.25
C ASN A 95 -8.84 3.23 9.55
N TYR A 96 -9.74 2.99 8.59
CA TYR A 96 -10.79 1.99 8.71
C TYR A 96 -10.18 0.58 8.88
N ALA A 97 -9.23 0.21 8.01
CA ALA A 97 -8.54 -1.08 8.10
C ALA A 97 -7.85 -1.28 9.45
N ILE A 98 -7.14 -0.24 9.94
CA ILE A 98 -6.49 -0.26 11.25
C ILE A 98 -7.50 -0.40 12.38
N LYS A 99 -8.59 0.38 12.35
CA LYS A 99 -9.63 0.38 13.39
C LYS A 99 -10.35 -0.97 13.47
N LYS A 100 -10.66 -1.56 12.33
CA LYS A 100 -11.39 -2.83 12.21
C LYS A 100 -10.48 -4.06 12.20
N ASP A 101 -9.16 -3.88 12.32
CA ASP A 101 -8.14 -4.93 12.23
C ASP A 101 -8.24 -5.77 10.93
N LYS A 102 -8.62 -5.11 9.82
CA LYS A 102 -8.64 -5.74 8.50
C LYS A 102 -7.25 -5.68 7.87
N PRO A 103 -6.79 -6.77 7.23
CA PRO A 103 -5.50 -6.81 6.54
C PRO A 103 -5.36 -5.69 5.51
N LEU A 104 -4.19 -5.03 5.48
CA LEU A 104 -3.87 -3.97 4.56
C LEU A 104 -2.43 -4.07 4.05
N LEU A 105 -2.26 -3.96 2.73
CA LEU A 105 -0.97 -3.82 2.06
C LEU A 105 -0.90 -2.45 1.38
N GLY A 106 0.00 -1.58 1.86
CA GLY A 106 0.33 -0.31 1.23
C GLY A 106 1.55 -0.46 0.33
N ILE A 107 1.49 0.03 -0.92
CA ILE A 107 2.55 -0.07 -1.91
C ILE A 107 2.95 1.33 -2.37
N CYS A 108 4.24 1.67 -2.35
CA CYS A 108 4.80 2.94 -2.81
C CYS A 108 4.03 4.13 -2.19
N LEU A 109 3.24 4.88 -2.95
CA LEU A 109 2.41 5.97 -2.42
C LEU A 109 1.53 5.53 -1.24
N GLY A 110 0.95 4.32 -1.28
CA GLY A 110 0.15 3.78 -0.18
C GLY A 110 0.98 3.58 1.09
N TYR A 111 2.23 3.14 0.96
CA TYR A 111 3.19 3.07 2.06
C TYR A 111 3.56 4.46 2.58
N GLN A 112 3.89 5.41 1.70
CA GLN A 112 4.24 6.78 2.06
C GLN A 112 3.10 7.45 2.84
N LEU A 113 1.85 7.21 2.42
CA LEU A 113 0.67 7.70 3.11
C LEU A 113 0.51 7.07 4.50
N MET A 114 0.67 5.75 4.61
CA MET A 114 0.67 5.08 5.93
C MET A 114 1.71 5.69 6.86
N PHE A 115 2.93 5.92 6.36
CA PHE A 115 3.99 6.55 7.12
C PHE A 115 3.58 7.95 7.60
N SER A 116 3.09 8.80 6.70
CA SER A 116 2.70 10.18 7.01
C SER A 116 1.57 10.27 8.05
N MET A 117 0.64 9.31 8.05
CA MET A 117 -0.46 9.27 9.00
C MET A 117 -0.01 9.02 10.46
N PHE A 118 1.15 8.38 10.66
CA PHE A 118 1.70 8.05 11.97
C PHE A 118 2.88 8.93 12.39
N ALA A 119 3.21 9.92 11.58
CA ALA A 119 4.22 10.91 11.93
C ALA A 119 3.78 11.79 13.11
N LYS A 120 4.74 12.19 13.95
CA LYS A 120 4.47 13.06 15.09
C LYS A 120 4.01 14.46 14.68
N ASN A 121 4.63 15.00 13.62
CA ASN A 121 4.31 16.31 13.06
C ASN A 121 3.70 16.13 11.66
N ARG A 122 2.38 16.23 11.58
CA ARG A 122 1.59 15.91 10.40
C ARG A 122 1.60 17.00 9.33
N ASN A 123 2.75 17.43 8.87
CA ASN A 123 2.79 18.12 7.59
C ASN A 123 3.14 17.10 6.50
N LYS A 124 2.14 16.67 5.72
CA LYS A 124 2.26 15.58 4.74
C LYS A 124 3.33 15.83 3.68
N PHE A 125 3.65 17.10 3.40
CA PHE A 125 4.68 17.47 2.44
C PHE A 125 6.10 17.44 3.04
N ASP A 126 6.21 17.61 4.36
CA ASP A 126 7.50 17.59 5.05
C ASP A 126 7.96 16.17 5.41
N MET A 127 7.13 15.16 5.13
CA MET A 127 7.39 13.77 5.50
C MET A 127 8.13 12.98 4.42
N THR A 128 8.28 13.54 3.23
CA THR A 128 9.06 12.93 2.16
C THR A 128 10.24 13.81 1.77
N LEU A 129 11.38 13.16 1.57
CA LEU A 129 12.60 13.78 1.05
C LEU A 129 12.78 13.39 -0.41
N ARG A 130 12.98 14.37 -1.28
CA ARG A 130 13.34 14.11 -2.67
C ARG A 130 14.74 13.51 -2.77
N LEU A 131 14.82 12.27 -3.27
CA LEU A 131 16.08 11.58 -3.48
C LEU A 131 16.87 12.21 -4.64
N LYS A 132 18.19 12.29 -4.50
CA LYS A 132 19.07 12.77 -5.56
C LYS A 132 19.42 11.63 -6.51
N GLY A 133 19.34 11.90 -7.81
CA GLY A 133 19.68 10.90 -8.84
C GLY A 133 18.58 9.86 -9.07
N ASN A 134 18.95 8.70 -9.61
CA ASN A 134 18.04 7.64 -10.03
C ASN A 134 18.27 6.32 -9.29
N SER A 135 18.87 6.33 -8.10
CA SER A 135 19.15 5.11 -7.31
C SER A 135 17.90 4.31 -6.97
N HIS A 136 16.75 4.99 -6.88
CA HIS A 136 15.44 4.42 -6.57
C HIS A 136 14.41 4.57 -7.70
N TYR A 137 14.85 4.94 -8.92
CA TYR A 137 13.92 5.14 -10.02
C TYR A 137 14.35 4.35 -11.26
N GLY A 138 13.76 3.20 -11.46
CA GLY A 138 14.08 2.26 -12.52
C GLY A 138 12.85 1.59 -13.14
N ASN A 139 13.03 0.37 -13.61
CA ASN A 139 11.99 -0.44 -14.22
C ASN A 139 11.29 -1.29 -13.16
N SER A 140 9.97 -1.16 -13.05
CA SER A 140 9.17 -1.92 -12.07
C SER A 140 9.25 -3.44 -12.22
N LYS A 141 9.67 -3.96 -13.37
CA LYS A 141 9.78 -5.41 -13.67
C LYS A 141 11.20 -5.95 -13.48
N LYS A 142 12.14 -5.15 -12.98
CA LYS A 142 13.54 -5.55 -12.79
C LYS A 142 14.00 -5.14 -11.40
N TYR A 143 14.87 -5.95 -10.80
CA TYR A 143 15.56 -5.56 -9.58
C TYR A 143 16.42 -4.32 -9.84
N LEU A 144 16.40 -3.40 -8.90
CA LEU A 144 17.18 -2.18 -8.96
C LEU A 144 18.21 -2.11 -7.83
N HIS A 145 17.81 -2.41 -6.60
CA HIS A 145 18.67 -2.42 -5.43
C HIS A 145 18.28 -3.56 -4.47
N LYS A 146 18.93 -3.61 -3.34
CA LYS A 146 18.61 -4.56 -2.26
C LYS A 146 18.02 -3.80 -1.06
N VAL A 147 17.24 -4.52 -0.28
CA VAL A 147 16.75 -4.05 1.02
C VAL A 147 17.15 -5.03 2.13
N ASN A 148 17.67 -4.48 3.21
CA ASN A 148 17.97 -5.21 4.42
C ASN A 148 16.69 -5.35 5.25
N ILE A 149 16.31 -6.57 5.55
CA ILE A 149 15.09 -6.90 6.29
C ILE A 149 15.38 -6.86 7.78
N ILE A 150 14.61 -6.07 8.51
CA ILE A 150 14.79 -5.90 9.95
C ILE A 150 14.26 -7.13 10.69
N GLU A 151 15.12 -7.73 11.51
CA GLU A 151 14.80 -8.91 12.31
C GLU A 151 13.60 -8.67 13.27
N ASN A 152 12.93 -9.76 13.62
CA ASN A 152 11.78 -9.78 14.54
C ASN A 152 10.54 -9.05 14.03
N THR A 153 10.54 -8.60 12.78
CA THR A 153 9.37 -8.04 12.10
C THR A 153 8.49 -9.13 11.49
N ARG A 154 7.27 -8.76 11.09
CA ARG A 154 6.40 -9.67 10.33
C ARG A 154 6.99 -9.95 8.96
N LEU A 155 7.54 -8.92 8.31
CA LEU A 155 8.18 -9.08 7.00
C LEU A 155 9.35 -10.07 7.06
N SER A 156 10.20 -10.01 8.09
CA SER A 156 11.32 -10.96 8.26
C SER A 156 10.84 -12.41 8.38
N LYS A 157 9.71 -12.64 9.05
CA LYS A 157 9.09 -13.96 9.17
C LYS A 157 8.46 -14.43 7.86
N ILE A 158 8.00 -13.52 7.02
CA ILE A 158 7.40 -13.80 5.71
C ILE A 158 8.47 -14.22 4.70
N VAL A 159 9.50 -13.40 4.53
CA VAL A 159 10.51 -13.61 3.48
C VAL A 159 11.63 -14.56 3.92
N ASN A 160 11.82 -14.72 5.23
CA ASN A 160 12.84 -15.59 5.84
C ASN A 160 14.25 -15.39 5.25
N LYS A 161 14.62 -14.12 5.03
CA LYS A 161 15.93 -13.67 4.54
C LYS A 161 16.29 -12.36 5.23
N SER A 162 17.59 -12.13 5.43
CA SER A 162 18.11 -10.88 5.97
C SER A 162 18.21 -9.76 4.91
N CYS A 163 18.22 -10.12 3.63
CA CYS A 163 18.34 -9.17 2.53
C CYS A 163 17.68 -9.76 1.28
N ILE A 164 16.92 -8.95 0.53
CA ILE A 164 16.27 -9.33 -0.72
C ILE A 164 16.47 -8.26 -1.81
N PRO A 165 16.58 -8.65 -3.10
CA PRO A 165 16.55 -7.70 -4.19
C PRO A 165 15.12 -7.20 -4.44
N VAL A 166 14.98 -5.92 -4.78
CA VAL A 166 13.69 -5.29 -5.07
C VAL A 166 13.75 -4.42 -6.32
N ASN A 167 12.60 -4.18 -6.94
CA ASN A 167 12.43 -3.11 -7.92
C ASN A 167 12.24 -1.77 -7.20
N SER A 168 12.33 -0.66 -7.93
CA SER A 168 12.08 0.65 -7.35
C SER A 168 11.64 1.63 -8.43
N VAL A 169 10.60 2.43 -8.16
CA VAL A 169 10.03 3.41 -9.09
C VAL A 169 9.62 4.68 -8.33
N HIS A 170 10.35 5.05 -7.30
CA HIS A 170 10.06 6.24 -6.51
C HIS A 170 11.22 7.25 -6.55
N LYS A 171 10.91 8.51 -6.34
CA LYS A 171 11.85 9.62 -6.25
C LYS A 171 11.81 10.32 -4.91
N ASP A 172 10.89 9.92 -4.07
CA ASP A 172 10.69 10.47 -2.76
C ASP A 172 10.87 9.36 -1.71
N ALA A 173 11.43 9.70 -0.57
CA ALA A 173 11.63 8.80 0.56
C ALA A 173 10.94 9.38 1.80
N VAL A 174 10.42 8.53 2.65
CA VAL A 174 9.85 8.94 3.93
C VAL A 174 10.95 9.32 4.92
N MET A 175 10.68 10.30 5.77
CA MET A 175 11.60 10.78 6.79
C MET A 175 11.27 10.21 8.17
N PHE A 176 12.28 10.15 9.02
CA PHE A 176 12.16 9.62 10.40
C PHE A 176 11.25 10.50 11.27
N ASP A 177 10.23 9.95 11.84
CA ASP A 177 9.60 10.26 13.11
C ASP A 177 8.29 9.49 13.32
N MET A 178 8.39 8.22 13.76
CA MET A 178 7.24 7.32 13.87
C MET A 178 6.85 7.04 15.31
N ASN A 179 5.53 6.99 15.56
CA ASN A 179 4.99 6.65 16.87
C ASN A 179 4.47 5.22 17.03
N LYS A 180 4.01 4.58 15.94
CA LYS A 180 3.26 3.32 16.02
C LYS A 180 3.70 2.27 14.99
N LEU A 181 4.41 2.69 13.97
CA LEU A 181 4.96 1.79 12.97
C LEU A 181 6.34 1.32 13.37
N VAL A 182 6.70 0.13 12.91
CA VAL A 182 8.04 -0.44 13.03
C VAL A 182 8.62 -0.53 11.63
N ILE A 183 9.87 -0.09 11.46
CA ILE A 183 10.63 -0.27 10.22
C ILE A 183 10.86 -1.75 10.03
N ASN A 184 10.57 -2.28 8.83
CA ASN A 184 10.77 -3.68 8.50
C ASN A 184 11.75 -3.90 7.32
N ALA A 185 12.08 -2.84 6.57
CA ALA A 185 13.07 -2.89 5.49
C ALA A 185 13.77 -1.55 5.31
N VAL A 186 15.09 -1.59 5.00
CA VAL A 186 15.92 -0.41 4.74
C VAL A 186 16.90 -0.74 3.62
N SER A 187 17.08 0.15 2.64
CA SER A 187 18.08 0.01 1.57
C SER A 187 19.50 0.26 2.08
N ASP A 188 20.50 -0.10 1.29
CA ASP A 188 21.92 0.06 1.67
C ASP A 188 22.33 1.53 1.83
N ASP A 189 21.65 2.46 1.19
CA ASP A 189 21.84 3.91 1.33
C ASP A 189 21.01 4.56 2.44
N GLY A 190 20.31 3.72 3.25
CA GLY A 190 19.60 4.15 4.45
C GLY A 190 18.16 4.61 4.22
N VAL A 191 17.62 4.48 3.01
CA VAL A 191 16.22 4.80 2.73
C VAL A 191 15.31 3.75 3.39
N ILE A 192 14.28 4.22 4.11
CA ILE A 192 13.27 3.33 4.69
C ILE A 192 12.39 2.82 3.55
N GLU A 193 12.42 1.51 3.34
CA GLU A 193 11.74 0.83 2.25
C GLU A 193 10.49 0.07 2.70
N GLY A 194 10.30 -0.07 4.00
CA GLY A 194 9.13 -0.73 4.50
C GLY A 194 8.84 -0.49 5.97
N VAL A 195 7.55 -0.56 6.31
CA VAL A 195 7.04 -0.42 7.67
C VAL A 195 5.91 -1.41 7.93
N GLU A 196 5.65 -1.67 9.20
CA GLU A 196 4.49 -2.47 9.61
C GLU A 196 3.87 -1.94 10.91
N TYR A 197 2.58 -2.20 11.09
CA TYR A 197 1.88 -1.94 12.34
C TYR A 197 1.81 -3.23 13.15
N PRO A 198 2.66 -3.43 14.17
CA PRO A 198 2.81 -4.74 14.82
C PRO A 198 1.58 -5.18 15.62
N LYS A 199 0.74 -4.22 16.07
CA LYS A 199 -0.44 -4.46 16.91
C LYS A 199 -1.70 -4.88 16.12
N ARG A 200 -1.58 -5.14 14.80
CA ARG A 200 -2.68 -5.54 13.92
C ARG A 200 -2.35 -6.83 13.19
N LYS A 201 -3.38 -7.54 12.69
CA LYS A 201 -3.22 -8.84 12.01
C LYS A 201 -2.22 -8.77 10.86
N PHE A 202 -2.43 -7.81 9.95
CA PHE A 202 -1.57 -7.61 8.80
C PHE A 202 -1.73 -6.17 8.29
N ILE A 203 -0.86 -5.28 8.72
CA ILE A 203 -0.74 -3.93 8.18
C ILE A 203 0.72 -3.76 7.81
N ILE A 204 1.03 -3.83 6.52
CA ILE A 204 2.39 -3.71 5.96
C ILE A 204 2.38 -2.66 4.86
N GLY A 205 3.37 -1.78 4.89
CA GLY A 205 3.68 -0.85 3.81
C GLY A 205 5.05 -1.16 3.23
N LEU A 206 5.17 -1.15 1.90
CA LEU A 206 6.39 -1.42 1.15
C LEU A 206 6.58 -0.33 0.11
N GLU A 207 7.79 0.23 -0.01
CA GLU A 207 8.07 1.28 -0.98
C GLU A 207 8.25 0.70 -2.38
N TRP A 208 8.80 -0.52 -2.50
CA TRP A 208 8.90 -1.22 -3.78
C TRP A 208 7.58 -1.81 -4.25
N HIS A 209 7.56 -2.34 -5.47
CA HIS A 209 6.39 -2.87 -6.16
C HIS A 209 6.43 -4.40 -6.28
N PRO A 210 6.07 -5.17 -5.22
CA PRO A 210 6.05 -6.63 -5.27
C PRO A 210 5.04 -7.16 -6.30
N GLU A 211 3.98 -6.42 -6.59
CA GLU A 211 2.97 -6.77 -7.59
C GLU A 211 3.52 -6.80 -9.02
N CYS A 212 4.68 -6.20 -9.27
CA CYS A 212 5.30 -6.12 -10.59
C CYS A 212 6.42 -7.14 -10.82
N LEU A 213 7.05 -7.67 -9.76
CA LEU A 213 8.17 -8.60 -9.86
C LEU A 213 7.74 -10.04 -10.11
N PHE A 214 6.67 -10.50 -9.48
CA PHE A 214 6.19 -11.89 -9.54
C PHE A 214 7.23 -12.94 -9.10
N ASP A 215 8.22 -12.55 -8.32
CA ASP A 215 9.27 -13.42 -7.78
C ASP A 215 8.81 -14.18 -6.53
N GLU A 216 9.72 -15.00 -5.96
CA GLU A 216 9.42 -15.79 -4.78
C GLU A 216 9.07 -14.93 -3.56
N TYR A 217 9.75 -13.79 -3.36
CA TYR A 217 9.51 -12.90 -2.22
C TYR A 217 8.18 -12.18 -2.35
N SER A 218 7.86 -11.70 -3.55
CA SER A 218 6.56 -11.12 -3.86
C SER A 218 5.42 -12.12 -3.60
N LYS A 219 5.62 -13.38 -4.03
CA LYS A 219 4.66 -14.45 -3.77
C LYS A 219 4.45 -14.68 -2.27
N LEU A 220 5.52 -14.77 -1.48
CA LEU A 220 5.43 -14.95 -0.03
C LEU A 220 4.67 -13.81 0.66
N ILE A 221 4.89 -12.55 0.23
CA ILE A 221 4.20 -11.37 0.74
C ILE A 221 2.70 -11.47 0.45
N PHE A 222 2.31 -11.75 -0.80
CA PHE A 222 0.90 -11.87 -1.16
C PHE A 222 0.24 -13.10 -0.51
N ASP A 223 0.90 -14.25 -0.47
CA ASP A 223 0.39 -15.45 0.22
C ASP A 223 0.11 -15.16 1.71
N SER A 224 1.02 -14.43 2.37
CA SER A 224 0.83 -14.04 3.77
C SER A 224 -0.31 -13.05 3.96
N PHE A 225 -0.46 -12.09 3.04
CA PHE A 225 -1.59 -11.15 3.01
C PHE A 225 -2.91 -11.91 2.87
N ILE A 226 -3.04 -12.77 1.86
CA ILE A 226 -4.25 -13.58 1.62
C ILE A 226 -4.54 -14.52 2.80
N LYS A 227 -3.51 -15.16 3.36
CA LYS A 227 -3.67 -16.01 4.55
C LYS A 227 -4.21 -15.22 5.75
N SER A 228 -3.83 -13.95 5.89
CA SER A 228 -4.30 -13.10 6.98
C SER A 228 -5.78 -12.71 6.84
N ILE A 229 -6.28 -12.63 5.59
CA ILE A 229 -7.68 -12.36 5.25
C ILE A 229 -8.55 -13.57 5.63
N LYS A 230 -8.07 -14.78 5.34
CA LYS A 230 -8.81 -16.03 5.56
C LYS A 230 -8.87 -16.50 7.02
N LYS A 231 -8.03 -15.92 7.89
CA LYS A 231 -8.09 -16.22 9.32
C LYS A 231 -9.27 -15.51 9.96
N GLU A 232 -10.16 -16.29 10.56
CA GLU A 232 -11.23 -15.73 11.37
C GLU A 232 -10.67 -14.86 12.52
N PRO A 233 -11.41 -13.80 12.92
CA PRO A 233 -11.05 -13.05 14.11
C PRO A 233 -11.06 -14.01 15.32
N LYS A 234 -9.98 -13.98 16.09
CA LYS A 234 -9.93 -14.66 17.39
C LYS A 234 -10.84 -13.98 18.38
#